data_041f9eda53b1f770202dabb7166289fa
#
_entry.id   041f9eda53b1f770202dabb7166289fa
#
_cell.length_a   1.000
_cell.length_b   1.000
_cell.length_c   1.000
_cell.angle_alpha   90.00
_cell.angle_beta   90.00
_cell.angle_gamma   90.00
#
_symmetry.space_group_name_H-M   'P 1'
#
loop_
_entity.id
_entity.type
_entity.pdbx_description
1 polymer ?
#
loop_
_entity_poly.entity_id
_entity_poly.type
_entity_poly.pdbx_seq_one_letter_code
_entity_poly.pdbx_strand_id
1 'polypeptide(L)'
;QRAVRAIQVSAAAGATLVNVVHREAAKIHRFVEEPPLARQLDALIRNLRSLIPVAEDLGVILTTEAHMDYRVADLVHVMEAVASPSLRHTFDFANSISVVEDPLDAARLVAPYTVATHIKDMRVQPTTEMGEPMFFHSPIGTGDVPILEILQVLQDGSPDAARMHHCVEVIAPPEHDAEAWVAASVAWLRSHAARFFA
;
A
#
# COMPACT_ATOMS: atom_id res chain seq x y z
N GLN A 1 -3.82 -0.51 -23.07
CA GLN A 1 -3.81 0.88 -23.60
C GLN A 1 -4.03 1.91 -22.48
N ARG A 2 -5.04 1.78 -21.59
CA ARG A 2 -5.31 2.78 -20.51
C ARG A 2 -4.15 2.89 -19.52
N ALA A 3 -3.60 1.76 -19.05
CA ALA A 3 -2.47 1.76 -18.13
C ALA A 3 -1.22 2.40 -18.73
N VAL A 4 -0.89 2.06 -19.98
CA VAL A 4 0.24 2.67 -20.73
C VAL A 4 0.08 4.20 -20.79
N ARG A 5 -1.12 4.68 -21.15
CA ARG A 5 -1.39 6.13 -21.19
C ARG A 5 -1.26 6.79 -19.81
N ALA A 6 -1.73 6.12 -18.76
CA ALA A 6 -1.60 6.64 -17.40
C ALA A 6 -0.13 6.78 -17.00
N ILE A 7 0.71 5.78 -17.28
CA ILE A 7 2.16 5.82 -17.02
C ILE A 7 2.80 6.99 -17.81
N GLN A 8 2.47 7.13 -19.09
CA GLN A 8 3.00 8.21 -19.94
C GLN A 8 2.63 9.60 -19.43
N VAL A 9 1.37 9.80 -19.01
CA VAL A 9 0.90 11.09 -18.46
C VAL A 9 1.58 11.37 -17.13
N SER A 10 1.70 10.38 -16.25
CA SER A 10 2.38 10.53 -14.96
C SER A 10 3.86 10.89 -15.14
N ALA A 11 4.56 10.21 -16.04
CA ALA A 11 5.96 10.51 -16.38
C ALA A 11 6.11 11.92 -16.95
N ALA A 12 5.23 12.34 -17.88
CA ALA A 12 5.22 13.68 -18.45
C ALA A 12 4.95 14.77 -17.40
N ALA A 13 4.23 14.44 -16.33
CA ALA A 13 4.02 15.31 -15.17
C ALA A 13 5.20 15.31 -14.17
N GLY A 14 6.26 14.54 -14.44
CA GLY A 14 7.45 14.46 -13.58
C GLY A 14 7.39 13.40 -12.48
N ALA A 15 6.40 12.48 -12.52
CA ALA A 15 6.33 11.39 -11.56
C ALA A 15 7.46 10.38 -11.81
N THR A 16 8.15 9.98 -10.74
CA THR A 16 9.18 8.93 -10.75
C THR A 16 8.63 7.58 -10.26
N LEU A 17 7.52 7.60 -9.54
CA LEU A 17 6.79 6.43 -9.08
C LEU A 17 5.34 6.47 -9.60
N VAL A 18 4.84 5.34 -10.06
CA VAL A 18 3.45 5.18 -10.52
C VAL A 18 2.84 3.97 -9.83
N ASN A 19 1.91 4.21 -8.92
CA ASN A 19 1.23 3.13 -8.22
C ASN A 19 0.17 2.49 -9.12
N VAL A 20 0.22 1.17 -9.26
CA VAL A 20 -0.72 0.36 -10.05
C VAL A 20 -1.59 -0.45 -9.09
N VAL A 21 -2.78 0.06 -8.81
CA VAL A 21 -3.76 -0.59 -7.93
C VAL A 21 -4.86 -1.25 -8.74
N HIS A 22 -5.29 -2.43 -8.32
CA HIS A 22 -6.46 -3.10 -8.88
C HIS A 22 -7.75 -2.43 -8.41
N ARG A 23 -8.41 -1.70 -9.29
CA ARG A 23 -9.67 -1.00 -8.96
C ARG A 23 -10.93 -1.88 -8.85
N GLU A 24 -10.83 -3.15 -9.20
CA GLU A 24 -11.97 -4.07 -9.16
C GLU A 24 -11.94 -5.00 -7.93
N ALA A 25 -11.32 -4.58 -6.82
CA ALA A 25 -11.23 -5.34 -5.58
C ALA A 25 -12.58 -5.83 -5.05
N ALA A 26 -13.69 -5.13 -5.34
CA ALA A 26 -15.03 -5.59 -5.03
C ALA A 26 -15.47 -6.84 -5.83
N LYS A 27 -14.77 -7.18 -6.92
CA LYS A 27 -15.11 -8.32 -7.79
C LYS A 27 -13.99 -9.33 -7.93
N ILE A 28 -12.74 -8.89 -7.82
CA ILE A 28 -11.55 -9.70 -8.01
C ILE A 28 -10.66 -9.51 -6.78
N HIS A 29 -10.65 -10.50 -5.91
CA HIS A 29 -9.83 -10.55 -4.71
C HIS A 29 -9.58 -12.02 -4.32
N ARG A 30 -8.62 -12.25 -3.44
CA ARG A 30 -8.17 -13.59 -3.05
C ARG A 30 -9.26 -14.55 -2.52
N PHE A 31 -10.40 -14.01 -2.07
CA PHE A 31 -11.48 -14.79 -1.47
C PHE A 31 -12.60 -15.16 -2.46
N VAL A 32 -12.54 -14.76 -3.72
CA VAL A 32 -13.51 -15.20 -4.73
C VAL A 32 -13.13 -16.57 -5.28
N GLU A 33 -14.15 -17.39 -5.61
CA GLU A 33 -13.93 -18.70 -6.19
C GLU A 33 -13.53 -18.61 -7.66
N GLU A 34 -14.11 -17.66 -8.42
CA GLU A 34 -13.88 -17.45 -9.84
C GLU A 34 -13.58 -15.98 -10.18
N PRO A 35 -12.44 -15.71 -10.83
CA PRO A 35 -11.34 -16.62 -11.11
C PRO A 35 -10.56 -17.01 -9.85
N PRO A 36 -10.06 -18.25 -9.73
CA PRO A 36 -9.28 -18.66 -8.58
C PRO A 36 -7.96 -17.87 -8.46
N LEU A 37 -7.45 -17.73 -7.24
CA LEU A 37 -6.28 -16.89 -6.92
C LEU A 37 -5.10 -17.09 -7.89
N ALA A 38 -4.74 -18.33 -8.21
CA ALA A 38 -3.63 -18.60 -9.13
C ALA A 38 -3.84 -17.95 -10.50
N ARG A 39 -5.05 -18.01 -11.06
CA ARG A 39 -5.37 -17.36 -12.35
C ARG A 39 -5.33 -15.84 -12.25
N GLN A 40 -5.73 -15.28 -11.10
CA GLN A 40 -5.65 -13.84 -10.86
C GLN A 40 -4.19 -13.39 -10.86
N LEU A 41 -3.32 -14.08 -10.11
CA LEU A 41 -1.90 -13.75 -10.02
C LEU A 41 -1.19 -13.94 -11.38
N ASP A 42 -1.48 -15.01 -12.12
CA ASP A 42 -0.96 -15.21 -13.47
C ASP A 42 -1.35 -14.07 -14.43
N ALA A 43 -2.59 -13.59 -14.33
CA ALA A 43 -3.05 -12.46 -15.14
C ALA A 43 -2.33 -11.16 -14.74
N LEU A 44 -2.13 -10.94 -13.44
CA LEU A 44 -1.41 -9.79 -12.91
C LEU A 44 0.05 -9.78 -13.39
N ILE A 45 0.75 -10.92 -13.29
CA ILE A 45 2.12 -11.09 -13.78
C ILE A 45 2.21 -10.77 -15.27
N ARG A 46 1.32 -11.33 -16.11
CA ARG A 46 1.32 -11.03 -17.56
C ARG A 46 1.09 -9.55 -17.83
N ASN A 47 0.14 -8.94 -17.14
CA ASN A 47 -0.19 -7.52 -17.33
C ASN A 47 0.99 -6.63 -16.93
N LEU A 48 1.59 -6.86 -15.75
CA LEU A 48 2.72 -6.08 -15.28
C LEU A 48 3.93 -6.24 -16.21
N ARG A 49 4.26 -7.47 -16.64
CA ARG A 49 5.33 -7.71 -17.63
C ARG A 49 5.14 -6.90 -18.92
N SER A 50 3.90 -6.70 -19.35
CA SER A 50 3.62 -5.89 -20.55
C SER A 50 3.81 -4.39 -20.34
N LEU A 51 3.81 -3.91 -19.07
CA LEU A 51 3.98 -2.51 -18.72
C LEU A 51 5.44 -2.15 -18.40
N ILE A 52 6.25 -3.12 -18.00
CA ILE A 52 7.65 -2.89 -17.61
C ILE A 52 8.46 -2.17 -18.68
N PRO A 53 8.45 -2.57 -19.98
CA PRO A 53 9.22 -1.86 -21.00
C PRO A 53 8.83 -0.38 -21.12
N VAL A 54 7.55 -0.06 -20.97
CA VAL A 54 7.07 1.34 -21.01
C VAL A 54 7.59 2.13 -19.79
N ALA A 55 7.61 1.51 -18.61
CA ALA A 55 8.11 2.14 -17.39
C ALA A 55 9.63 2.39 -17.49
N GLU A 56 10.38 1.41 -17.97
CA GLU A 56 11.84 1.50 -18.18
C GLU A 56 12.21 2.58 -19.21
N ASP A 57 11.52 2.63 -20.34
CA ASP A 57 11.72 3.65 -21.38
C ASP A 57 11.47 5.09 -20.87
N LEU A 58 10.56 5.24 -19.92
CA LEU A 58 10.19 6.53 -19.33
C LEU A 58 10.94 6.84 -18.03
N GLY A 59 11.77 5.92 -17.53
CA GLY A 59 12.52 6.09 -16.28
C GLY A 59 11.65 6.16 -15.03
N VAL A 60 10.48 5.51 -15.04
CA VAL A 60 9.57 5.44 -13.89
C VAL A 60 9.56 4.05 -13.26
N ILE A 61 9.34 4.00 -11.95
CA ILE A 61 9.14 2.76 -11.20
C ILE A 61 7.63 2.54 -11.05
N LEU A 62 7.16 1.35 -11.42
CA LEU A 62 5.80 0.92 -11.09
C LEU A 62 5.78 0.34 -9.69
N THR A 63 4.76 0.66 -8.91
CA THR A 63 4.55 0.02 -7.62
C THR A 63 3.24 -0.75 -7.58
N THR A 64 3.26 -1.93 -6.98
CA THR A 64 2.06 -2.64 -6.57
C THR A 64 1.65 -2.19 -5.17
N GLU A 65 0.39 -2.37 -4.83
CA GLU A 65 -0.14 -2.16 -3.49
C GLU A 65 -1.14 -3.27 -3.15
N ALA A 66 -1.05 -3.82 -1.95
CA ALA A 66 -2.09 -4.71 -1.41
C ALA A 66 -3.25 -3.84 -0.91
N HIS A 67 -4.31 -3.75 -1.72
CA HIS A 67 -5.45 -2.87 -1.46
C HIS A 67 -6.73 -3.68 -1.18
N MET A 68 -6.78 -4.40 -0.05
CA MET A 68 -7.91 -5.24 0.37
C MET A 68 -8.25 -6.41 -0.58
N ASP A 69 -7.41 -6.66 -1.58
CA ASP A 69 -7.60 -7.68 -2.63
C ASP A 69 -6.68 -8.89 -2.43
N TYR A 70 -5.40 -8.63 -2.18
CA TYR A 70 -4.37 -9.65 -2.03
C TYR A 70 -3.63 -9.51 -0.71
N ARG A 71 -3.05 -10.60 -0.23
CA ARG A 71 -2.02 -10.53 0.81
C ARG A 71 -0.71 -10.01 0.24
N VAL A 72 0.11 -9.45 1.08
CA VAL A 72 1.46 -9.01 0.70
C VAL A 72 2.26 -10.17 0.09
N ALA A 73 2.15 -11.39 0.63
CA ALA A 73 2.80 -12.58 0.08
C ALA A 73 2.41 -12.88 -1.38
N ASP A 74 1.16 -12.64 -1.77
CA ASP A 74 0.69 -12.82 -3.15
C ASP A 74 1.41 -11.82 -4.08
N LEU A 75 1.59 -10.58 -3.64
CA LEU A 75 2.26 -9.54 -4.43
C LEU A 75 3.78 -9.69 -4.46
N VAL A 76 4.40 -10.19 -3.39
CA VAL A 76 5.81 -10.59 -3.41
C VAL A 76 6.05 -11.66 -4.48
N HIS A 77 5.22 -12.72 -4.51
CA HIS A 77 5.26 -13.72 -5.58
C HIS A 77 5.14 -13.10 -6.97
N VAL A 78 4.24 -12.14 -7.16
CA VAL A 78 4.08 -11.43 -8.44
C VAL A 78 5.32 -10.65 -8.81
N MET A 79 5.91 -9.89 -7.86
CA MET A 79 7.13 -9.10 -8.11
C MET A 79 8.32 -10.00 -8.46
N GLU A 80 8.50 -11.11 -7.74
CA GLU A 80 9.54 -12.10 -8.02
C GLU A 80 9.36 -12.75 -9.40
N ALA A 81 8.12 -13.10 -9.75
CA ALA A 81 7.82 -13.67 -11.06
C ALA A 81 8.04 -12.68 -12.20
N VAL A 82 7.71 -11.40 -12.01
CA VAL A 82 7.99 -10.35 -13.02
C VAL A 82 9.49 -10.09 -13.15
N ALA A 83 10.22 -10.13 -12.04
CA ALA A 83 11.68 -10.03 -11.95
C ALA A 83 12.27 -8.77 -12.62
N SER A 84 11.65 -7.59 -12.42
CA SER A 84 12.17 -6.31 -12.92
C SER A 84 12.48 -5.34 -11.76
N PRO A 85 13.62 -4.63 -11.78
CA PRO A 85 13.91 -3.58 -10.81
C PRO A 85 12.95 -2.38 -10.92
N SER A 86 12.24 -2.25 -12.05
CA SER A 86 11.23 -1.21 -12.28
C SER A 86 9.85 -1.58 -11.73
N LEU A 87 9.72 -2.74 -11.03
CA LEU A 87 8.53 -3.12 -10.28
C LEU A 87 8.85 -3.23 -8.80
N ARG A 88 8.23 -2.38 -7.99
CA ARG A 88 8.45 -2.28 -6.56
C ARG A 88 7.12 -2.30 -5.82
N HIS A 89 7.10 -1.91 -4.55
CA HIS A 89 5.90 -1.93 -3.71
C HIS A 89 5.64 -0.60 -3.02
N THR A 90 4.38 -0.20 -2.98
CA THR A 90 3.84 0.80 -2.06
C THR A 90 3.17 0.06 -0.92
N PHE A 91 3.68 0.18 0.30
CA PHE A 91 3.12 -0.51 1.45
C PHE A 91 2.12 0.37 2.18
N ASP A 92 0.85 -0.04 2.19
CA ASP A 92 -0.18 0.56 3.05
C ASP A 92 -0.18 -0.15 4.40
N PHE A 93 -0.10 0.63 5.48
CA PHE A 93 0.09 0.13 6.83
C PHE A 93 -1.11 -0.62 7.41
N ALA A 94 -2.30 -0.40 6.86
CA ALA A 94 -3.54 -0.94 7.42
C ALA A 94 -4.31 -1.90 6.49
N ASN A 95 -4.08 -1.85 5.18
CA ASN A 95 -4.88 -2.64 4.22
C ASN A 95 -4.75 -4.15 4.43
N SER A 96 -3.60 -4.64 4.94
CA SER A 96 -3.38 -6.07 5.25
C SER A 96 -4.38 -6.63 6.26
N ILE A 97 -4.89 -5.81 7.18
CA ILE A 97 -5.92 -6.22 8.16
C ILE A 97 -7.18 -6.75 7.45
N SER A 98 -7.57 -6.14 6.34
CA SER A 98 -8.76 -6.51 5.57
C SER A 98 -8.66 -7.88 4.90
N VAL A 99 -7.44 -8.41 4.73
CA VAL A 99 -7.18 -9.75 4.16
C VAL A 99 -6.70 -10.76 5.20
N VAL A 100 -6.91 -10.45 6.48
CA VAL A 100 -6.53 -11.30 7.63
C VAL A 100 -5.01 -11.57 7.61
N GLU A 101 -4.24 -10.50 7.57
CA GLU A 101 -2.78 -10.52 7.61
C GLU A 101 -2.30 -9.51 8.65
N ASP A 102 -1.36 -9.90 9.50
CA ASP A 102 -0.76 -8.99 10.47
C ASP A 102 0.05 -7.90 9.78
N PRO A 103 -0.18 -6.60 10.04
CA PRO A 103 0.51 -5.51 9.35
C PRO A 103 2.03 -5.52 9.53
N LEU A 104 2.51 -5.95 10.71
CA LEU A 104 3.94 -5.98 10.99
C LEU A 104 4.63 -7.15 10.30
N ASP A 105 3.98 -8.30 10.22
CA ASP A 105 4.49 -9.45 9.46
C ASP A 105 4.46 -9.17 7.95
N ALA A 106 3.42 -8.52 7.45
CA ALA A 106 3.35 -8.03 6.08
C ALA A 106 4.50 -7.06 5.77
N ALA A 107 4.77 -6.09 6.66
CA ALA A 107 5.87 -5.14 6.51
C ALA A 107 7.23 -5.86 6.44
N ARG A 108 7.49 -6.83 7.33
CA ARG A 108 8.74 -7.63 7.32
C ARG A 108 8.95 -8.34 5.98
N LEU A 109 7.88 -8.92 5.44
CA LEU A 109 7.94 -9.67 4.18
C LEU A 109 8.23 -8.76 2.99
N VAL A 110 7.63 -7.57 2.96
CA VAL A 110 7.69 -6.70 1.77
C VAL A 110 8.76 -5.61 1.84
N ALA A 111 9.37 -5.38 2.99
CA ALA A 111 10.38 -4.35 3.18
C ALA A 111 11.46 -4.32 2.08
N PRO A 112 12.02 -5.47 1.59
CA PRO A 112 13.02 -5.45 0.52
C PRO A 112 12.53 -4.86 -0.81
N TYR A 113 11.22 -4.78 -1.01
CA TYR A 113 10.60 -4.29 -2.24
C TYR A 113 9.99 -2.89 -2.10
N THR A 114 9.87 -2.37 -0.86
CA THR A 114 9.11 -1.15 -0.57
C THR A 114 9.90 0.10 -0.91
N VAL A 115 9.32 0.98 -1.72
CA VAL A 115 9.87 2.29 -2.11
C VAL A 115 8.94 3.45 -1.76
N ALA A 116 7.69 3.14 -1.42
CA ALA A 116 6.69 4.12 -1.00
C ALA A 116 5.77 3.53 0.06
N THR A 117 5.14 4.39 0.85
CA THR A 117 4.18 3.96 1.87
C THR A 117 2.93 4.83 1.85
N HIS A 118 1.78 4.22 2.18
CA HIS A 118 0.61 4.92 2.67
C HIS A 118 0.55 4.71 4.18
N ILE A 119 0.88 5.76 4.93
CA ILE A 119 0.78 5.72 6.41
C ILE A 119 -0.68 5.95 6.75
N LYS A 120 -1.32 4.89 7.19
CA LYS A 120 -2.73 4.81 7.53
C LYS A 120 -2.89 4.19 8.91
N ASP A 121 -3.89 4.65 9.65
CA ASP A 121 -4.23 4.07 10.94
C ASP A 121 -5.69 3.66 11.00
N MET A 122 -5.96 2.57 11.67
CA MET A 122 -7.30 2.03 11.88
C MET A 122 -7.46 1.58 13.31
N ARG A 123 -8.66 1.72 13.83
CA ARG A 123 -9.05 1.27 15.18
C ARG A 123 -10.10 0.18 15.10
N VAL A 124 -9.96 -0.83 15.95
CA VAL A 124 -10.99 -1.83 16.18
C VAL A 124 -11.96 -1.33 17.24
N GLN A 125 -13.23 -1.27 16.90
CA GLN A 125 -14.29 -0.85 17.83
C GLN A 125 -15.49 -1.80 17.72
N PRO A 126 -16.20 -2.08 18.83
CA PRO A 126 -17.45 -2.79 18.75
C PRO A 126 -18.51 -1.92 18.04
N THR A 127 -19.30 -2.54 17.17
CA THR A 127 -20.47 -1.88 16.61
C THR A 127 -21.54 -1.72 17.68
N THR A 128 -22.30 -0.63 17.63
CA THR A 128 -23.29 -0.29 18.66
C THR A 128 -24.47 -1.26 18.73
N GLU A 129 -24.79 -1.94 17.64
CA GLU A 129 -26.01 -2.78 17.54
C GLU A 129 -25.78 -4.27 17.84
N MET A 130 -24.60 -4.81 17.49
CA MET A 130 -24.32 -6.25 17.63
C MET A 130 -23.12 -6.56 18.52
N GLY A 131 -22.32 -5.54 18.90
CA GLY A 131 -21.12 -5.74 19.73
C GLY A 131 -19.96 -6.41 18.99
N GLU A 132 -20.09 -6.68 17.70
CA GLU A 132 -19.03 -7.26 16.89
C GLU A 132 -17.92 -6.24 16.60
N PRO A 133 -16.66 -6.64 16.70
CA PRO A 133 -15.54 -5.73 16.39
C PRO A 133 -15.50 -5.43 14.89
N MET A 134 -15.37 -4.16 14.54
CA MET A 134 -15.16 -3.68 13.18
C MET A 134 -13.99 -2.72 13.12
N PHE A 135 -13.40 -2.60 11.93
CA PHE A 135 -12.30 -1.67 11.67
C PHE A 135 -12.84 -0.32 11.21
N PHE A 136 -12.35 0.74 11.85
CA PHE A 136 -12.67 2.11 11.49
C PHE A 136 -11.39 2.88 11.24
N HIS A 137 -11.39 3.75 10.22
CA HIS A 137 -10.30 4.69 10.03
C HIS A 137 -10.17 5.60 11.24
N SER A 138 -8.95 5.99 11.55
CA SER A 138 -8.63 6.90 12.65
C SER A 138 -7.48 7.84 12.28
N PRO A 139 -7.33 8.99 12.94
CA PRO A 139 -6.14 9.80 12.81
C PRO A 139 -4.90 8.97 13.20
N ILE A 140 -3.80 9.14 12.47
CA ILE A 140 -2.55 8.42 12.73
C ILE A 140 -2.09 8.61 14.18
N GLY A 141 -1.75 7.50 14.84
CA GLY A 141 -1.33 7.45 16.23
C GLY A 141 -2.47 7.36 17.25
N THR A 142 -3.72 7.23 16.79
CA THR A 142 -4.88 7.02 17.66
C THR A 142 -5.57 5.69 17.43
N GLY A 143 -5.12 4.92 16.45
CA GLY A 143 -5.60 3.58 16.13
C GLY A 143 -4.78 2.45 16.74
N ASP A 144 -4.90 1.27 16.17
CA ASP A 144 -4.29 0.03 16.65
C ASP A 144 -3.16 -0.47 15.72
N VAL A 145 -2.86 0.25 14.63
CA VAL A 145 -1.76 -0.11 13.72
C VAL A 145 -0.41 0.20 14.37
N PRO A 146 0.56 -0.74 14.39
CA PRO A 146 1.86 -0.53 15.00
C PRO A 146 2.78 0.33 14.11
N ILE A 147 2.43 1.62 13.96
CA ILE A 147 3.04 2.57 13.01
C ILE A 147 4.56 2.67 13.17
N LEU A 148 5.05 2.83 14.42
CA LEU A 148 6.48 3.04 14.65
C LEU A 148 7.29 1.77 14.38
N GLU A 149 6.76 0.62 14.75
CA GLU A 149 7.36 -0.68 14.50
C GLU A 149 7.44 -0.96 12.99
N ILE A 150 6.38 -0.65 12.24
CA ILE A 150 6.36 -0.78 10.78
C ILE A 150 7.41 0.14 10.16
N LEU A 151 7.45 1.41 10.54
CA LEU A 151 8.47 2.35 10.05
C LEU A 151 9.90 1.84 10.33
N GLN A 152 10.14 1.27 11.53
CA GLN A 152 11.44 0.69 11.87
C GLN A 152 11.78 -0.51 10.97
N VAL A 153 10.83 -1.43 10.76
CA VAL A 153 11.02 -2.59 9.87
C VAL A 153 11.35 -2.15 8.45
N LEU A 154 10.65 -1.13 7.93
CA LEU A 154 10.92 -0.60 6.59
C LEU A 154 12.26 0.12 6.51
N GLN A 155 12.63 0.88 7.56
CA GLN A 155 13.94 1.54 7.65
C GLN A 155 15.10 0.54 7.64
N ASP A 156 14.95 -0.58 8.32
CA ASP A 156 15.99 -1.61 8.45
C ASP A 156 16.03 -2.55 7.24
N GLY A 157 14.89 -2.80 6.61
CA GLY A 157 14.73 -3.85 5.59
C GLY A 157 14.68 -3.38 4.14
N SER A 158 14.36 -2.08 3.89
CA SER A 158 14.32 -1.57 2.52
C SER A 158 15.67 -1.04 2.06
N PRO A 159 16.18 -1.46 0.90
CA PRO A 159 17.38 -0.87 0.29
C PRO A 159 17.16 0.60 -0.15
N ASP A 160 15.92 1.04 -0.23
CA ASP A 160 15.52 2.39 -0.62
C ASP A 160 15.04 3.25 0.56
N ALA A 161 15.27 2.81 1.81
CA ALA A 161 14.76 3.47 3.01
C ALA A 161 15.05 4.99 3.05
N ALA A 162 16.28 5.40 2.71
CA ALA A 162 16.68 6.81 2.70
C ALA A 162 15.98 7.67 1.61
N ARG A 163 15.29 7.05 0.66
CA ARG A 163 14.60 7.72 -0.46
C ARG A 163 13.14 7.34 -0.53
N MET A 164 12.65 6.66 0.50
CA MET A 164 11.27 6.17 0.53
C MET A 164 10.28 7.33 0.53
N HIS A 165 9.28 7.25 -0.33
CA HIS A 165 8.20 8.23 -0.37
C HIS A 165 7.13 7.87 0.67
N HIS A 166 6.86 8.77 1.59
CA HIS A 166 5.83 8.59 2.61
C HIS A 166 4.62 9.47 2.32
N CYS A 167 3.45 8.85 2.18
CA CYS A 167 2.17 9.53 2.01
C CYS A 167 1.29 9.30 3.24
N VAL A 168 0.73 10.36 3.77
CA VAL A 168 -0.29 10.28 4.83
C VAL A 168 -1.63 10.00 4.16
N GLU A 169 -2.24 8.86 4.47
CA GLU A 169 -3.57 8.49 3.98
C GLU A 169 -4.57 8.50 5.13
N VAL A 170 -5.48 9.46 5.09
CA VAL A 170 -6.54 9.63 6.10
C VAL A 170 -7.89 9.62 5.41
N ILE A 171 -8.77 8.71 5.83
CA ILE A 171 -10.14 8.60 5.34
C ILE A 171 -11.06 8.93 6.52
N ALA A 172 -11.43 10.19 6.66
CA ALA A 172 -12.36 10.62 7.69
C ALA A 172 -13.80 10.28 7.29
N PRO A 173 -14.59 9.63 8.17
CA PRO A 173 -16.03 9.49 7.95
C PRO A 173 -16.72 10.85 7.81
N PRO A 174 -17.90 10.92 7.15
CA PRO A 174 -18.58 12.20 6.85
C PRO A 174 -18.89 13.08 8.06
N GLU A 175 -19.03 12.50 9.24
CA GLU A 175 -19.28 13.18 10.51
C GLU A 175 -18.03 13.82 11.14
N HIS A 176 -16.85 13.59 10.57
CA HIS A 176 -15.57 14.10 11.05
C HIS A 176 -14.96 15.11 10.09
N ASP A 177 -14.19 16.03 10.64
CA ASP A 177 -13.41 17.00 9.87
C ASP A 177 -12.13 16.34 9.33
N ALA A 178 -12.09 16.11 8.01
CA ALA A 178 -10.95 15.46 7.35
C ALA A 178 -9.66 16.31 7.45
N GLU A 179 -9.75 17.63 7.39
CA GLU A 179 -8.58 18.53 7.51
C GLU A 179 -8.00 18.46 8.93
N ALA A 180 -8.87 18.46 9.94
CA ALA A 180 -8.46 18.30 11.34
C ALA A 180 -7.78 16.92 11.57
N TRP A 181 -8.30 15.86 10.96
CA TRP A 181 -7.68 14.51 11.05
C TRP A 181 -6.30 14.47 10.39
N VAL A 182 -6.16 15.06 9.22
CA VAL A 182 -4.84 15.17 8.52
C VAL A 182 -3.88 15.99 9.37
N ALA A 183 -4.29 17.14 9.89
CA ALA A 183 -3.44 17.99 10.72
C ALA A 183 -2.96 17.27 12.00
N ALA A 184 -3.86 16.55 12.68
CA ALA A 184 -3.54 15.75 13.86
C ALA A 184 -2.55 14.62 13.51
N SER A 185 -2.78 13.92 12.41
CA SER A 185 -1.90 12.84 11.91
C SER A 185 -0.49 13.34 11.61
N VAL A 186 -0.36 14.45 10.91
CA VAL A 186 0.94 15.08 10.60
C VAL A 186 1.64 15.55 11.87
N ALA A 187 0.89 16.15 12.82
CA ALA A 187 1.45 16.58 14.10
C ALA A 187 1.98 15.39 14.92
N TRP A 188 1.24 14.28 14.94
CA TRP A 188 1.69 13.06 15.62
C TRP A 188 2.95 12.47 14.98
N LEU A 189 3.00 12.36 13.65
CA LEU A 189 4.18 11.87 12.92
C LEU A 189 5.41 12.74 13.18
N ARG A 190 5.26 14.05 13.18
CA ARG A 190 6.35 14.99 13.48
C ARG A 190 6.89 14.83 14.91
N SER A 191 6.04 14.53 15.87
CA SER A 191 6.45 14.42 17.28
C SER A 191 6.99 13.03 17.65
N HIS A 192 6.55 11.95 16.98
CA HIS A 192 6.89 10.58 17.36
C HIS A 192 7.75 9.84 16.32
N ALA A 193 7.66 10.22 15.06
CA ALA A 193 8.26 9.49 13.93
C ALA A 193 9.28 10.32 13.13
N ALA A 194 9.64 11.53 13.56
CA ALA A 194 10.51 12.46 12.80
C ALA A 194 11.81 11.81 12.32
N ARG A 195 12.38 10.89 13.10
CA ARG A 195 13.64 10.20 12.76
C ARG A 195 13.57 9.35 11.49
N PHE A 196 12.38 8.98 11.03
CA PHE A 196 12.18 8.17 9.84
C PHE A 196 12.01 9.00 8.55
N PHE A 197 11.92 10.33 8.69
CA PHE A 197 11.65 11.25 7.57
C PHE A 197 12.79 12.28 7.36
N ALA A 198 13.93 12.06 7.99
CA ALA A 198 15.11 12.96 7.95
C ALA A 198 16.03 12.67 6.77
#